data_ae0b5abe7307d574e157a7c2f974bdc3
#
_entry.id   ae0b5abe7307d574e157a7c2f974bdc3
#
_cell.length_a   1.000
_cell.length_b   1.000
_cell.length_c   1.000
_cell.angle_alpha   90.00
_cell.angle_beta   90.00
_cell.angle_gamma   90.00
#
_symmetry.space_group_name_H-M   'P 1'
#
loop_
_entity.id
_entity.type
_entity.pdbx_description
1 polymer ?
#
loop_
_entity_poly.entity_id
_entity_poly.type
_entity_poly.pdbx_seq_one_letter_code
_entity_poly.pdbx_strand_id
1 'polypeptide(L)'
;MPTSGLSAEVRALVDWSAIDTVLLDMDGTLLDLNFDNHFWQTHLPQRYAEARGLPPGSGREELMARYHARAGTLAWYSVDFWESELELDIMRLKEEVAHLIDIHPHVVKFLEAMRAAGKRVVLATNAHHKSVTLKMAKTGLTPHFDAIVSSHALDAAKEEQAFWQRLRAIEPFDPARTLLVDDSLPVLDSARRYGIAHLVTIRKPDTQKPVKDTGDYPAIDDFSQLMPWRMKGS
;
A
#
# COMPACT_ATOMS: atom_id res chain seq x y z
N MET A 1 25.89 39.29 24.30
CA MET A 1 25.08 38.92 23.17
C MET A 1 24.69 37.46 23.30
N PRO A 2 23.50 37.12 23.76
CA PRO A 2 23.07 35.72 23.76
C PRO A 2 22.39 35.44 22.45
N THR A 3 22.95 34.49 21.68
CA THR A 3 22.32 33.92 20.51
C THR A 3 21.22 32.97 20.96
N SER A 4 19.99 33.41 20.83
CA SER A 4 18.82 32.57 20.99
C SER A 4 18.72 31.63 19.80
N GLY A 5 19.21 30.41 19.97
CA GLY A 5 18.90 29.30 19.07
C GLY A 5 17.45 28.88 19.30
N LEU A 6 16.55 29.34 18.45
CA LEU A 6 15.21 28.79 18.31
C LEU A 6 15.34 27.38 17.73
N SER A 7 15.24 26.39 18.59
CA SER A 7 14.92 25.02 18.15
C SER A 7 13.55 25.06 17.53
N ALA A 8 13.49 25.01 16.18
CA ALA A 8 12.25 24.77 15.48
C ALA A 8 11.72 23.42 16.00
N GLU A 9 10.67 23.47 16.80
CA GLU A 9 9.87 22.29 17.12
C GLU A 9 9.39 21.74 15.79
N VAL A 10 9.97 20.62 15.36
CA VAL A 10 9.47 19.84 14.23
C VAL A 10 8.08 19.39 14.66
N ARG A 11 7.06 20.06 14.15
CA ARG A 11 5.66 19.71 14.39
C ARG A 11 5.50 18.26 13.93
N ALA A 12 5.14 17.38 14.84
CA ALA A 12 4.88 15.98 14.51
C ALA A 12 3.83 15.93 13.39
N LEU A 13 4.11 15.17 12.36
CA LEU A 13 3.22 15.05 11.18
C LEU A 13 1.83 14.54 11.57
N VAL A 14 1.76 13.77 12.67
CA VAL A 14 0.55 13.15 13.21
C VAL A 14 0.50 13.36 14.71
N ASP A 15 -0.65 13.80 15.21
CA ASP A 15 -0.95 13.79 16.65
C ASP A 15 -1.45 12.39 17.07
N TRP A 16 -0.55 11.59 17.62
CA TRP A 16 -0.85 10.23 18.04
C TRP A 16 -1.87 10.11 19.17
N SER A 17 -2.13 11.18 19.92
CA SER A 17 -3.18 11.20 20.95
C SER A 17 -4.60 11.23 20.36
N ALA A 18 -4.72 11.70 19.12
CA ALA A 18 -5.96 11.75 18.36
C ALA A 18 -6.24 10.46 17.57
N ILE A 19 -5.29 9.50 17.49
CA ILE A 19 -5.40 8.29 16.68
C ILE A 19 -5.65 7.07 17.55
N ASP A 20 -6.62 6.26 17.20
CA ASP A 20 -6.88 4.94 17.79
C ASP A 20 -6.60 3.81 16.80
N THR A 21 -6.92 4.01 15.51
CA THR A 21 -6.77 3.02 14.44
C THR A 21 -5.81 3.52 13.37
N VAL A 22 -4.95 2.61 12.92
CA VAL A 22 -4.02 2.84 11.79
C VAL A 22 -4.37 1.86 10.69
N LEU A 23 -4.86 2.39 9.58
CA LEU A 23 -5.09 1.66 8.34
C LEU A 23 -3.86 1.82 7.45
N LEU A 24 -3.30 0.74 6.98
CA LEU A 24 -2.09 0.74 6.15
C LEU A 24 -2.36 0.03 4.83
N ASP A 25 -1.99 0.65 3.75
CA ASP A 25 -1.87 -0.03 2.49
C ASP A 25 -0.61 -0.90 2.45
N MET A 26 -0.53 -1.81 1.49
CA MET A 26 0.58 -2.74 1.33
C MET A 26 1.58 -2.27 0.27
N ASP A 27 1.14 -2.17 -0.98
CA ASP A 27 2.01 -2.05 -2.15
C ASP A 27 2.33 -0.58 -2.48
N GLY A 28 3.60 -0.20 -2.39
CA GLY A 28 4.01 1.20 -2.47
C GLY A 28 3.91 1.95 -1.15
N THR A 29 3.45 1.28 -0.10
CA THR A 29 3.31 1.83 1.25
C THR A 29 4.21 1.10 2.24
N LEU A 30 3.86 -0.12 2.62
CA LEU A 30 4.70 -0.97 3.47
C LEU A 30 5.77 -1.71 2.68
N LEU A 31 5.43 -2.09 1.45
CA LEU A 31 6.32 -2.82 0.53
C LEU A 31 6.68 -1.94 -0.66
N ASP A 32 7.92 -2.10 -1.11
CA ASP A 32 8.41 -1.42 -2.31
C ASP A 32 7.58 -1.82 -3.54
N LEU A 33 7.00 -0.83 -4.21
CA LEU A 33 6.20 -1.02 -5.42
C LEU A 33 7.03 -1.54 -6.61
N ASN A 34 8.36 -1.55 -6.50
CA ASN A 34 9.25 -2.07 -7.53
C ASN A 34 8.89 -3.49 -7.95
N PHE A 35 8.54 -4.37 -6.99
CA PHE A 35 8.10 -5.74 -7.30
C PHE A 35 6.91 -5.75 -8.26
N ASP A 36 5.83 -5.01 -7.95
CA ASP A 36 4.63 -5.00 -8.79
C ASP A 36 4.87 -4.28 -10.11
N ASN A 37 5.59 -3.16 -10.10
CA ASN A 37 5.96 -2.46 -11.33
C ASN A 37 6.82 -3.33 -12.26
N HIS A 38 7.82 -4.03 -11.72
CA HIS A 38 8.64 -4.96 -12.50
C HIS A 38 7.80 -6.10 -13.05
N PHE A 39 6.96 -6.71 -12.20
CA PHE A 39 6.10 -7.82 -12.60
C PHE A 39 5.18 -7.43 -13.76
N TRP A 40 4.34 -6.39 -13.57
CA TRP A 40 3.31 -6.02 -14.55
C TRP A 40 3.87 -5.34 -15.81
N GLN A 41 4.97 -4.57 -15.71
CA GLN A 41 5.50 -3.77 -16.81
C GLN A 41 6.64 -4.45 -17.58
N THR A 42 7.27 -5.49 -17.01
CA THR A 42 8.45 -6.13 -17.60
C THR A 42 8.30 -7.65 -17.66
N HIS A 43 8.14 -8.31 -16.52
CA HIS A 43 8.19 -9.76 -16.44
C HIS A 43 6.98 -10.42 -17.13
N LEU A 44 5.77 -10.02 -16.75
CA LEU A 44 4.54 -10.57 -17.35
C LEU A 44 4.45 -10.31 -18.87
N PRO A 45 4.72 -9.11 -19.40
CA PRO A 45 4.76 -8.89 -20.86
C PRO A 45 5.76 -9.78 -21.60
N GLN A 46 6.92 -10.04 -21.01
CA GLN A 46 7.90 -10.97 -21.58
C GLN A 46 7.36 -12.39 -21.61
N ARG A 47 6.83 -12.89 -20.48
CA ARG A 47 6.26 -14.25 -20.39
C ARG A 47 5.04 -14.43 -21.27
N TYR A 48 4.23 -13.40 -21.43
CA TYR A 48 3.09 -13.38 -22.34
C TYR A 48 3.54 -13.52 -23.79
N ALA A 49 4.56 -12.78 -24.22
CA ALA A 49 5.11 -12.88 -25.57
C ALA A 49 5.72 -14.27 -25.84
N GLU A 50 6.49 -14.79 -24.89
CA GLU A 50 7.07 -16.15 -24.97
C GLU A 50 5.98 -17.23 -25.13
N ALA A 51 4.95 -17.20 -24.29
CA ALA A 51 3.86 -18.18 -24.33
C ALA A 51 3.05 -18.16 -25.64
N ARG A 52 3.03 -17.04 -26.34
CA ARG A 52 2.29 -16.86 -27.59
C ARG A 52 3.17 -16.88 -28.85
N GLY A 53 4.47 -17.14 -28.69
CA GLY A 53 5.42 -17.14 -29.82
C GLY A 53 5.56 -15.77 -30.51
N LEU A 54 5.35 -14.68 -29.76
CA LEU A 54 5.46 -13.32 -30.28
C LEU A 54 6.91 -12.82 -30.23
N PRO A 55 7.27 -11.86 -31.07
CA PRO A 55 8.59 -11.24 -31.00
C PRO A 55 8.86 -10.59 -29.61
N PRO A 56 10.10 -10.58 -29.12
CA PRO A 56 10.45 -9.92 -27.86
C PRO A 56 9.96 -8.45 -27.83
N GLY A 57 9.30 -8.05 -26.74
CA GLY A 57 8.80 -6.69 -26.53
C GLY A 57 7.41 -6.39 -27.11
N SER A 58 6.87 -7.19 -28.03
CA SER A 58 5.56 -6.92 -28.66
C SER A 58 4.37 -7.10 -27.70
N GLY A 59 4.50 -7.93 -26.67
CA GLY A 59 3.43 -8.16 -25.68
C GLY A 59 3.13 -6.95 -24.79
N ARG A 60 4.07 -6.01 -24.69
CA ARG A 60 3.95 -4.88 -23.74
C ARG A 60 2.84 -3.91 -24.13
N GLU A 61 2.78 -3.48 -25.38
CA GLU A 61 1.77 -2.51 -25.84
C GLU A 61 0.36 -3.06 -25.68
N GLU A 62 0.17 -4.32 -26.09
CA GLU A 62 -1.11 -4.99 -25.94
C GLU A 62 -1.56 -5.08 -24.47
N LEU A 63 -0.68 -5.51 -23.58
CA LEU A 63 -1.00 -5.61 -22.17
C LEU A 63 -1.22 -4.23 -21.51
N MET A 64 -0.46 -3.21 -21.88
CA MET A 64 -0.68 -1.84 -21.37
C MET A 64 -2.08 -1.33 -21.74
N ALA A 65 -2.56 -1.57 -22.95
CA ALA A 65 -3.91 -1.19 -23.35
C ALA A 65 -4.99 -1.91 -22.51
N ARG A 66 -4.82 -3.22 -22.27
CA ARG A 66 -5.72 -4.01 -21.40
C ARG A 66 -5.70 -3.51 -19.96
N TYR A 67 -4.52 -3.16 -19.42
CA TYR A 67 -4.36 -2.61 -18.09
C TYR A 67 -5.10 -1.27 -17.94
N HIS A 68 -4.90 -0.34 -18.86
CA HIS A 68 -5.58 0.95 -18.86
C HIS A 68 -7.11 0.81 -18.90
N ALA A 69 -7.63 -0.14 -19.64
CA ALA A 69 -9.07 -0.39 -19.73
C ALA A 69 -9.69 -0.89 -18.40
N ARG A 70 -8.89 -1.37 -17.45
CA ARG A 70 -9.34 -1.92 -16.16
C ARG A 70 -8.88 -1.10 -14.96
N ALA A 71 -8.00 -0.12 -15.15
CA ALA A 71 -7.43 0.68 -14.06
C ALA A 71 -8.52 1.24 -13.13
N GLY A 72 -8.29 1.15 -11.82
CA GLY A 72 -9.20 1.62 -10.77
C GLY A 72 -10.43 0.73 -10.51
N THR A 73 -10.54 -0.42 -11.15
CA THR A 73 -11.59 -1.41 -10.90
C THR A 73 -11.07 -2.58 -10.06
N LEU A 74 -11.97 -3.29 -9.36
CA LEU A 74 -11.58 -4.48 -8.61
C LEU A 74 -10.94 -5.56 -9.51
N ALA A 75 -11.39 -5.68 -10.77
CA ALA A 75 -10.80 -6.59 -11.75
C ALA A 75 -9.32 -6.27 -12.04
N TRP A 76 -8.92 -4.99 -12.00
CA TRP A 76 -7.52 -4.58 -12.15
C TRP A 76 -6.60 -5.27 -11.15
N TYR A 77 -7.05 -5.38 -9.92
CA TYR A 77 -6.28 -5.97 -8.81
C TYR A 77 -6.42 -7.50 -8.71
N SER A 78 -7.32 -8.11 -9.52
CA SER A 78 -7.65 -9.54 -9.41
C SER A 78 -6.64 -10.41 -10.15
N VAL A 79 -5.94 -11.27 -9.41
CA VAL A 79 -5.09 -12.32 -9.98
C VAL A 79 -5.92 -13.28 -10.83
N ASP A 80 -7.07 -13.74 -10.32
CA ASP A 80 -7.95 -14.69 -11.00
C ASP A 80 -8.48 -14.14 -12.34
N PHE A 81 -8.81 -12.83 -12.37
CA PHE A 81 -9.20 -12.17 -13.61
C PHE A 81 -8.08 -12.22 -14.64
N TRP A 82 -6.84 -11.87 -14.25
CA TRP A 82 -5.71 -11.85 -15.17
C TRP A 82 -5.25 -13.27 -15.56
N GLU A 83 -5.37 -14.26 -14.66
CA GLU A 83 -5.15 -15.68 -15.01
C GLU A 83 -6.09 -16.14 -16.12
N SER A 84 -7.39 -15.82 -16.00
CA SER A 84 -8.40 -16.13 -17.01
C SER A 84 -8.23 -15.32 -18.30
N GLU A 85 -7.96 -14.02 -18.20
CA GLU A 85 -7.85 -13.11 -19.34
C GLU A 85 -6.63 -13.40 -20.22
N LEU A 86 -5.51 -13.81 -19.58
CA LEU A 86 -4.24 -14.02 -20.27
C LEU A 86 -3.91 -15.50 -20.48
N GLU A 87 -4.70 -16.41 -19.91
CA GLU A 87 -4.45 -17.86 -19.93
C GLU A 87 -3.03 -18.21 -19.45
N LEU A 88 -2.58 -17.54 -18.39
CA LEU A 88 -1.27 -17.71 -17.75
C LEU A 88 -1.42 -17.91 -16.25
N ASP A 89 -0.58 -18.75 -15.67
CA ASP A 89 -0.47 -18.89 -14.21
C ASP A 89 0.25 -17.68 -13.62
N ILE A 90 -0.53 -16.65 -13.27
CA ILE A 90 -0.01 -15.37 -12.75
C ILE A 90 0.72 -15.56 -11.43
N MET A 91 0.24 -16.46 -10.57
CA MET A 91 0.92 -16.67 -9.29
C MET A 91 2.29 -17.32 -9.46
N ARG A 92 2.41 -18.32 -10.31
CA ARG A 92 3.71 -18.91 -10.65
C ARG A 92 4.68 -17.87 -11.22
N LEU A 93 4.19 -17.01 -12.12
CA LEU A 93 5.02 -15.94 -12.69
C LEU A 93 5.44 -14.90 -11.63
N LYS A 94 4.56 -14.58 -10.66
CA LYS A 94 4.92 -13.71 -9.53
C LYS A 94 6.00 -14.35 -8.64
N GLU A 95 5.94 -15.66 -8.42
CA GLU A 95 6.95 -16.40 -7.65
C GLU A 95 8.35 -16.32 -8.31
N GLU A 96 8.44 -16.33 -9.65
CA GLU A 96 9.71 -16.21 -10.36
C GLU A 96 10.48 -14.93 -10.02
N VAL A 97 9.77 -13.85 -9.68
CA VAL A 97 10.36 -12.54 -9.33
C VAL A 97 10.13 -12.16 -7.86
N ALA A 98 9.70 -13.10 -7.02
CA ALA A 98 9.41 -12.86 -5.60
C ALA A 98 10.63 -12.38 -4.78
N HIS A 99 11.84 -12.53 -5.32
CA HIS A 99 13.06 -11.98 -4.73
C HIS A 99 13.11 -10.44 -4.72
N LEU A 100 12.24 -9.78 -5.50
CA LEU A 100 12.08 -8.32 -5.53
C LEU A 100 11.10 -7.78 -4.47
N ILE A 101 10.40 -8.67 -3.75
CA ILE A 101 9.52 -8.24 -2.66
C ILE A 101 10.41 -7.75 -1.51
N ASP A 102 10.30 -6.47 -1.20
CA ASP A 102 11.09 -5.83 -0.15
C ASP A 102 10.21 -4.91 0.72
N ILE A 103 10.62 -4.73 1.96
CA ILE A 103 9.93 -3.90 2.96
C ILE A 103 10.56 -2.51 2.94
N HIS A 104 9.75 -1.45 2.91
CA HIS A 104 10.24 -0.09 3.03
C HIS A 104 10.99 0.15 4.36
N PRO A 105 11.96 1.07 4.38
CA PRO A 105 12.73 1.39 5.59
C PRO A 105 11.83 1.74 6.78
N HIS A 106 12.22 1.23 7.96
CA HIS A 106 11.57 1.50 9.24
C HIS A 106 10.15 0.97 9.44
N VAL A 107 9.55 0.27 8.47
CA VAL A 107 8.19 -0.30 8.57
C VAL A 107 8.04 -1.22 9.79
N VAL A 108 8.92 -2.20 9.97
CA VAL A 108 8.83 -3.15 11.11
C VAL A 108 8.87 -2.40 12.44
N LYS A 109 9.82 -1.46 12.60
CA LYS A 109 9.92 -0.64 13.82
C LYS A 109 8.67 0.21 14.06
N PHE A 110 8.09 0.75 13.00
CA PHE A 110 6.84 1.51 13.08
C PHE A 110 5.67 0.62 13.55
N LEU A 111 5.51 -0.55 12.96
CA LEU A 111 4.45 -1.51 13.34
C LEU A 111 4.60 -1.95 14.81
N GLU A 112 5.82 -2.23 15.26
CA GLU A 112 6.14 -2.54 16.67
C GLU A 112 5.77 -1.38 17.59
N ALA A 113 6.11 -0.14 17.19
CA ALA A 113 5.79 1.06 17.96
C ALA A 113 4.28 1.30 18.07
N MET A 114 3.52 1.07 16.99
CA MET A 114 2.06 1.17 17.01
C MET A 114 1.44 0.16 17.96
N ARG A 115 1.89 -1.07 17.93
CA ARG A 115 1.45 -2.12 18.85
C ARG A 115 1.79 -1.79 20.31
N ALA A 116 3.02 -1.32 20.58
CA ALA A 116 3.43 -0.90 21.91
C ALA A 116 2.60 0.29 22.44
N ALA A 117 2.14 1.17 21.54
CA ALA A 117 1.26 2.29 21.86
C ALA A 117 -0.23 1.88 21.97
N GLY A 118 -0.56 0.60 21.85
CA GLY A 118 -1.93 0.09 21.95
C GLY A 118 -2.85 0.54 20.79
N LYS A 119 -2.26 0.90 19.65
CA LYS A 119 -3.05 1.25 18.46
C LYS A 119 -3.53 -0.01 17.75
N ARG A 120 -4.76 0.02 17.22
CA ARG A 120 -5.25 -1.02 16.33
C ARG A 120 -4.62 -0.83 14.95
N VAL A 121 -3.97 -1.86 14.43
CA VAL A 121 -3.26 -1.83 13.15
C VAL A 121 -3.92 -2.77 12.16
N VAL A 122 -4.46 -2.25 11.08
CA VAL A 122 -5.17 -3.01 10.04
C VAL A 122 -4.51 -2.81 8.69
N LEU A 123 -4.15 -3.90 8.03
CA LEU A 123 -3.76 -3.87 6.62
C LEU A 123 -5.02 -3.80 5.77
N ALA A 124 -5.16 -2.74 4.97
CA ALA A 124 -6.28 -2.52 4.05
C ALA A 124 -5.74 -2.34 2.63
N THR A 125 -5.83 -3.37 1.80
CA THR A 125 -5.16 -3.42 0.50
C THR A 125 -6.11 -3.75 -0.65
N ASN A 126 -5.82 -3.22 -1.84
CA ASN A 126 -6.47 -3.64 -3.08
C ASN A 126 -5.91 -4.95 -3.64
N ALA A 127 -4.77 -5.43 -3.13
CA ALA A 127 -4.16 -6.66 -3.62
C ALA A 127 -5.07 -7.87 -3.44
N HIS A 128 -5.11 -8.73 -4.45
CA HIS A 128 -5.81 -10.01 -4.39
C HIS A 128 -5.24 -10.90 -3.30
N HIS A 129 -6.08 -11.72 -2.64
CA HIS A 129 -5.69 -12.55 -1.50
C HIS A 129 -4.50 -13.48 -1.79
N LYS A 130 -4.37 -14.01 -3.02
CA LYS A 130 -3.20 -14.81 -3.44
C LYS A 130 -1.90 -13.99 -3.36
N SER A 131 -1.92 -12.73 -3.84
CA SER A 131 -0.77 -11.83 -3.77
C SER A 131 -0.43 -11.43 -2.32
N VAL A 132 -1.46 -11.18 -1.49
CA VAL A 132 -1.29 -10.90 -0.07
C VAL A 132 -0.59 -12.07 0.61
N THR A 133 -1.06 -13.30 0.38
CA THR A 133 -0.46 -14.52 0.95
C THR A 133 1.02 -14.65 0.58
N LEU A 134 1.38 -14.49 -0.69
CA LEU A 134 2.78 -14.54 -1.15
C LEU A 134 3.64 -13.49 -0.44
N LYS A 135 3.19 -12.23 -0.43
CA LYS A 135 3.93 -11.10 0.14
C LYS A 135 4.09 -11.22 1.66
N MET A 136 3.03 -11.59 2.35
CA MET A 136 3.07 -11.80 3.81
C MET A 136 3.96 -12.99 4.21
N ALA A 137 3.94 -14.09 3.47
CA ALA A 137 4.85 -15.21 3.68
C ALA A 137 6.32 -14.81 3.46
N LYS A 138 6.58 -13.98 2.44
CA LYS A 138 7.94 -13.54 2.09
C LYS A 138 8.52 -12.55 3.10
N THR A 139 7.69 -11.65 3.64
CA THR A 139 8.12 -10.55 4.51
C THR A 139 7.99 -10.84 6.00
N GLY A 140 7.16 -11.82 6.38
CA GLY A 140 6.89 -12.14 7.78
C GLY A 140 6.06 -11.08 8.52
N LEU A 141 5.40 -10.14 7.82
CA LEU A 141 4.71 -9.02 8.46
C LEU A 141 3.37 -9.40 9.12
N THR A 142 2.78 -10.56 8.81
CA THR A 142 1.47 -10.98 9.34
C THR A 142 1.27 -10.75 10.85
N PRO A 143 2.24 -11.08 11.75
CA PRO A 143 2.03 -10.95 13.19
C PRO A 143 1.90 -9.50 13.70
N HIS A 144 2.20 -8.51 12.86
CA HIS A 144 2.13 -7.10 13.23
C HIS A 144 0.74 -6.48 13.04
N PHE A 145 -0.19 -7.18 12.40
CA PHE A 145 -1.54 -6.68 12.12
C PHE A 145 -2.58 -7.33 13.02
N ASP A 146 -3.55 -6.55 13.48
CA ASP A 146 -4.75 -7.03 14.16
C ASP A 146 -5.75 -7.64 13.16
N ALA A 147 -5.75 -7.12 11.92
CA ALA A 147 -6.52 -7.66 10.81
C ALA A 147 -5.82 -7.37 9.46
N ILE A 148 -6.07 -8.24 8.48
CA ILE A 148 -5.63 -8.08 7.09
C ILE A 148 -6.88 -8.20 6.21
N VAL A 149 -7.22 -7.10 5.53
CA VAL A 149 -8.43 -7.01 4.71
C VAL A 149 -8.06 -6.65 3.28
N SER A 150 -8.36 -7.57 2.37
CA SER A 150 -8.28 -7.33 0.93
C SER A 150 -9.60 -6.76 0.40
N SER A 151 -9.56 -5.84 -0.54
CA SER A 151 -10.72 -5.30 -1.24
C SER A 151 -11.58 -6.38 -1.90
N HIS A 152 -10.96 -7.49 -2.30
CA HIS A 152 -11.65 -8.66 -2.86
C HIS A 152 -12.55 -9.37 -1.85
N ALA A 153 -12.23 -9.33 -0.56
CA ALA A 153 -13.10 -9.87 0.48
C ALA A 153 -14.34 -8.99 0.72
N LEU A 154 -14.25 -7.72 0.30
CA LEU A 154 -15.31 -6.72 0.44
C LEU A 154 -16.06 -6.44 -0.87
N ASP A 155 -15.67 -7.08 -1.98
CA ASP A 155 -16.24 -6.84 -3.30
C ASP A 155 -16.38 -5.34 -3.64
N ALA A 156 -15.33 -4.57 -3.35
CA ALA A 156 -15.23 -3.13 -3.63
C ALA A 156 -13.77 -2.69 -3.54
N ALA A 157 -13.30 -1.92 -4.53
CA ALA A 157 -11.96 -1.32 -4.49
C ALA A 157 -11.90 -0.13 -3.50
N LYS A 158 -10.72 0.18 -2.97
CA LYS A 158 -10.53 1.29 -2.00
C LYS A 158 -10.92 2.67 -2.57
N GLU A 159 -10.94 2.82 -3.87
CA GLU A 159 -11.42 4.00 -4.58
C GLU A 159 -12.93 4.23 -4.42
N GLU A 160 -13.69 3.17 -4.05
CA GLU A 160 -15.13 3.18 -3.90
C GLU A 160 -15.55 3.43 -2.44
N GLN A 161 -16.64 4.19 -2.24
CA GLN A 161 -17.18 4.44 -0.90
C GLN A 161 -17.69 3.15 -0.22
N ALA A 162 -18.15 2.19 -1.02
CA ALA A 162 -18.61 0.90 -0.53
C ALA A 162 -17.51 0.13 0.21
N PHE A 163 -16.23 0.27 -0.21
CA PHE A 163 -15.11 -0.34 0.49
C PHE A 163 -15.03 0.11 1.96
N TRP A 164 -15.04 1.42 2.20
CA TRP A 164 -14.90 1.99 3.54
C TRP A 164 -16.08 1.64 4.44
N GLN A 165 -17.30 1.63 3.88
CA GLN A 165 -18.52 1.22 4.60
C GLN A 165 -18.44 -0.26 5.03
N ARG A 166 -18.04 -1.13 4.11
CA ARG A 166 -17.92 -2.58 4.35
C ARG A 166 -16.75 -2.90 5.28
N LEU A 167 -15.60 -2.21 5.11
CA LEU A 167 -14.46 -2.33 6.01
C LEU A 167 -14.87 -1.98 7.44
N ARG A 168 -15.54 -0.83 7.66
CA ARG A 168 -15.98 -0.40 8.99
C ARG A 168 -17.02 -1.34 9.64
N ALA A 169 -17.78 -2.06 8.82
CA ALA A 169 -18.76 -3.04 9.32
C ALA A 169 -18.10 -4.29 9.90
N ILE A 170 -16.97 -4.73 9.34
CA ILE A 170 -16.24 -5.93 9.79
C ILE A 170 -15.09 -5.59 10.75
N GLU A 171 -14.46 -4.43 10.58
CA GLU A 171 -13.38 -3.87 11.41
C GLU A 171 -13.81 -2.48 11.89
N PRO A 172 -14.51 -2.38 13.03
CA PRO A 172 -15.04 -1.13 13.52
C PRO A 172 -13.93 -0.12 13.84
N PHE A 173 -14.06 1.09 13.30
CA PHE A 173 -13.15 2.21 13.59
C PHE A 173 -13.92 3.56 13.59
N ASP A 174 -13.40 4.55 14.29
CA ASP A 174 -13.87 5.93 14.22
C ASP A 174 -13.08 6.70 13.13
N PRO A 175 -13.71 7.12 12.03
CA PRO A 175 -13.01 7.85 10.97
C PRO A 175 -12.29 9.12 11.46
N ALA A 176 -12.83 9.81 12.47
CA ALA A 176 -12.22 11.00 13.05
C ALA A 176 -10.92 10.68 13.83
N ARG A 177 -10.74 9.43 14.27
CA ARG A 177 -9.61 8.95 15.06
C ARG A 177 -8.78 7.88 14.32
N THR A 178 -8.85 7.91 12.98
CA THR A 178 -8.16 6.94 12.12
C THR A 178 -7.12 7.65 11.26
N LEU A 179 -5.93 7.08 11.23
CA LEU A 179 -4.87 7.38 10.27
C LEU A 179 -4.93 6.37 9.14
N LEU A 180 -4.95 6.83 7.90
CA LEU A 180 -4.65 6.02 6.71
C LEU A 180 -3.30 6.46 6.14
N VAL A 181 -2.42 5.48 5.87
CA VAL A 181 -1.21 5.67 5.07
C VAL A 181 -1.36 4.86 3.78
N ASP A 182 -1.30 5.55 2.64
CA ASP A 182 -1.55 4.97 1.32
C ASP A 182 -0.77 5.76 0.26
N ASP A 183 -0.19 5.09 -0.71
CA ASP A 183 0.55 5.77 -1.78
C ASP A 183 -0.38 6.28 -2.91
N SER A 184 -1.60 5.78 -3.02
CA SER A 184 -2.55 6.09 -4.09
C SER A 184 -3.40 7.33 -3.79
N LEU A 185 -3.22 8.41 -4.56
CA LEU A 185 -4.03 9.63 -4.39
C LEU A 185 -5.54 9.38 -4.60
N PRO A 186 -6.00 8.59 -5.60
CA PRO A 186 -7.41 8.23 -5.71
C PRO A 186 -7.99 7.52 -4.48
N VAL A 187 -7.20 6.68 -3.82
CA VAL A 187 -7.59 6.02 -2.57
C VAL A 187 -7.70 7.02 -1.43
N LEU A 188 -6.71 7.91 -1.27
CA LEU A 188 -6.74 8.97 -0.27
C LEU A 188 -7.92 9.92 -0.47
N ASP A 189 -8.24 10.28 -1.71
CA ASP A 189 -9.43 11.09 -2.04
C ASP A 189 -10.73 10.37 -1.68
N SER A 190 -10.79 9.07 -1.91
CA SER A 190 -11.92 8.24 -1.50
C SER A 190 -12.07 8.19 0.02
N ALA A 191 -10.98 7.95 0.75
CA ALA A 191 -10.93 7.93 2.20
C ALA A 191 -11.30 9.29 2.82
N ARG A 192 -10.83 10.40 2.23
CA ARG A 192 -11.20 11.78 2.62
C ARG A 192 -12.72 12.02 2.50
N ARG A 193 -13.30 11.60 1.37
CA ARG A 193 -14.77 11.70 1.18
C ARG A 193 -15.56 10.85 2.15
N TYR A 194 -14.99 9.72 2.59
CA TYR A 194 -15.60 8.87 3.61
C TYR A 194 -15.55 9.50 5.02
N GLY A 195 -14.62 10.41 5.26
CA GLY A 195 -14.45 11.13 6.52
C GLY A 195 -13.27 10.66 7.37
N ILE A 196 -12.32 9.88 6.82
CA ILE A 196 -11.07 9.56 7.52
C ILE A 196 -10.27 10.85 7.66
N ALA A 197 -10.00 11.23 8.93
CA ALA A 197 -9.49 12.55 9.24
C ALA A 197 -7.97 12.71 9.03
N HIS A 198 -7.20 11.64 9.20
CA HIS A 198 -5.75 11.70 9.12
C HIS A 198 -5.27 10.87 7.93
N LEU A 199 -4.69 11.54 6.94
CA LEU A 199 -4.27 10.94 5.67
C LEU A 199 -2.81 11.31 5.42
N VAL A 200 -2.00 10.31 5.12
CA VAL A 200 -0.57 10.47 4.81
C VAL A 200 -0.24 9.65 3.57
N THR A 201 0.61 10.19 2.70
CA THR A 201 1.10 9.47 1.53
C THR A 201 2.60 9.20 1.58
N ILE A 202 3.09 8.39 0.66
CA ILE A 202 4.49 8.03 0.49
C ILE A 202 5.07 8.78 -0.71
N ARG A 203 6.20 9.48 -0.54
CA ARG A 203 6.85 10.22 -1.63
C ARG A 203 7.47 9.30 -2.68
N LYS A 204 8.03 8.19 -2.25
CA LYS A 204 8.78 7.28 -3.11
C LYS A 204 8.30 5.85 -2.92
N PRO A 205 7.11 5.51 -3.44
CA PRO A 205 6.54 4.16 -3.30
C PRO A 205 7.35 3.08 -4.03
N ASP A 206 8.07 3.44 -5.10
CA ASP A 206 8.99 2.58 -5.84
C ASP A 206 10.41 3.16 -5.71
N THR A 207 11.30 2.40 -5.07
CA THR A 207 12.68 2.86 -4.82
C THR A 207 13.52 3.02 -6.07
N GLN A 208 13.10 2.44 -7.19
CA GLN A 208 13.78 2.53 -8.48
C GLN A 208 13.28 3.70 -9.33
N LYS A 209 12.21 4.40 -8.90
CA LYS A 209 11.61 5.51 -9.63
C LYS A 209 11.83 6.86 -8.93
N PRO A 210 11.68 7.98 -9.64
CA PRO A 210 11.68 9.31 -9.03
C PRO A 210 10.57 9.45 -7.98
N VAL A 211 10.72 10.46 -7.12
CA VAL A 211 9.65 10.92 -6.22
C VAL A 211 8.40 11.24 -7.05
N LYS A 212 7.24 10.81 -6.58
CA LYS A 212 5.96 11.09 -7.25
C LYS A 212 5.29 12.36 -6.71
N ASP A 213 4.33 12.86 -7.45
CA ASP A 213 3.41 13.88 -6.97
C ASP A 213 2.57 13.33 -5.80
N THR A 214 2.51 14.09 -4.73
CA THR A 214 1.78 13.75 -3.50
C THR A 214 0.49 14.56 -3.33
N GLY A 215 0.17 15.42 -4.29
CA GLY A 215 -0.98 16.34 -4.18
C GLY A 215 -0.87 17.20 -2.92
N ASP A 216 -2.00 17.45 -2.30
CA ASP A 216 -2.11 18.25 -1.05
C ASP A 216 -1.96 17.39 0.22
N TYR A 217 -1.60 16.12 0.09
CA TYR A 217 -1.48 15.24 1.24
C TYR A 217 -0.13 15.38 1.94
N PRO A 218 -0.11 15.39 3.29
CA PRO A 218 1.11 15.18 4.04
C PRO A 218 1.82 13.91 3.57
N ALA A 219 3.11 13.99 3.34
CA ALA A 219 3.87 12.91 2.73
C ALA A 219 5.15 12.61 3.49
N ILE A 220 5.49 11.33 3.57
CA ILE A 220 6.71 10.83 4.20
C ILE A 220 7.67 10.23 3.18
N ASP A 221 8.95 10.30 3.49
CA ASP A 221 10.00 9.59 2.74
C ASP A 221 10.18 8.15 3.26
N ASP A 222 10.02 7.97 4.57
CA ASP A 222 10.01 6.67 5.23
C ASP A 222 9.24 6.71 6.57
N PHE A 223 8.98 5.55 7.14
CA PHE A 223 8.17 5.38 8.35
C PHE A 223 8.82 5.93 9.64
N SER A 224 10.12 6.28 9.64
CA SER A 224 10.74 6.94 10.79
C SER A 224 10.12 8.31 11.09
N GLN A 225 9.59 8.97 10.04
CA GLN A 225 8.93 10.28 10.15
C GLN A 225 7.54 10.22 10.81
N LEU A 226 6.94 9.03 10.88
CA LEU A 226 5.68 8.78 11.60
C LEU A 226 5.88 8.24 13.01
N MET A 227 7.13 7.92 13.41
CA MET A 227 7.38 7.42 14.75
C MET A 227 6.91 8.41 15.81
N PRO A 228 6.18 7.96 16.83
CA PRO A 228 5.82 8.83 17.95
C PRO A 228 7.11 9.32 18.63
N TRP A 229 7.38 10.62 18.55
CA TRP A 229 8.48 11.25 19.23
C TRP A 229 8.25 11.18 20.73
N ARG A 230 9.07 10.40 21.42
CA ARG A 230 9.11 10.21 22.87
C ARG A 230 7.92 9.39 23.44
N MET A 231 8.08 8.12 23.49
CA MET A 231 7.65 7.41 24.68
C MET A 231 8.54 7.94 25.82
N LYS A 232 8.07 8.97 26.55
CA LYS A 232 8.73 9.43 27.80
C LYS A 232 8.62 8.30 28.80
N GLY A 233 9.75 7.77 29.21
CA GLY A 233 9.98 7.19 30.54
C GLY A 233 9.49 5.75 30.70
N SER A 234 10.38 4.83 30.56
CA SER A 234 10.62 3.77 31.55
C SER A 234 11.79 4.16 32.42
#